data_a256bad8bcb23896fc86ed871af5f965
#
_entry.id   a256bad8bcb23896fc86ed871af5f965
#
_cell.length_a   1.000
_cell.length_b   1.000
_cell.length_c   1.000
_cell.angle_alpha   90.00
_cell.angle_beta   90.00
_cell.angle_gamma   90.00
#
_symmetry.space_group_name_H-M   'P 1'
#
loop_
_entity.id
_entity.type
_entity.pdbx_description
1 polymer ?
#
loop_
_entity_poly.entity_id
_entity_poly.type
_entity_poly.pdbx_seq_one_letter_code
_entity_poly.pdbx_strand_id
1 'polypeptide(L)'
;RFNCERYLYSCRQFLNYIFEKEKTENNLATVHDYAKADDDMFLYTFSKALLAQHDGDNEEALKLYEQADIYLKRAEGNQFFCYVLFRRNRMECFRNAGKEILYEQEEFILKQYEETHRIMFHEYAEDMKDLLPPVDDDCEELSTREIEDLLKQESVERAYKSKKEQLDFISIWQKLIDVNGITAKEMLNMVMKTFLNHFDVDRAVYIRYSERVPQVLYNDTEKEMTPEIMKIMEKSMRKNAGGFVISKISSNYSEHQDITSIFGDEDVCSMVAIPFFNNAKIENIVITYVLMKDNWHSSVNRYMLDEDDLNFYQLLFREVRYALNRLDAYDKIYEMNTKLYMSAVTDQLTGCYNREGFYRKLDALLKEIAGEKRKPKLGVMFIDLDNFKHYNDTYGHDVGDFVLIKMADIFTEVCGKDGFVCRYGGDEFLIFLYTDDRDIFKEKAERIYQIIDEADGFSAEISEKLGQSFSIDKQHQI
;
A
#
# COMPACT_ATOMS: atom_id res chain seq x y z
N ARG A 1 2.60 -9.72 41.98
CA ARG A 1 3.68 -10.75 42.05
C ARG A 1 3.65 -11.68 40.85
N PHE A 2 2.51 -12.21 40.47
CA PHE A 2 2.40 -13.10 39.29
C PHE A 2 2.80 -12.43 37.96
N ASN A 3 2.47 -11.16 37.74
CA ASN A 3 2.82 -10.44 36.52
C ASN A 3 4.34 -10.19 36.40
N CYS A 4 5.01 -9.88 37.51
CA CYS A 4 6.46 -9.69 37.50
C CYS A 4 7.24 -10.97 37.16
N GLU A 5 6.81 -12.12 37.65
CA GLU A 5 7.49 -13.39 37.36
C GLU A 5 7.38 -13.78 35.89
N ARG A 6 6.24 -13.50 35.25
CA ARG A 6 5.99 -13.75 33.82
C ARG A 6 6.82 -12.83 32.95
N TYR A 7 6.82 -11.53 33.23
CA TYR A 7 7.64 -10.56 32.52
C TYR A 7 9.12 -10.91 32.60
N LEU A 8 9.61 -11.24 33.81
CA LEU A 8 10.98 -11.69 34.01
C LEU A 8 11.30 -12.98 33.23
N TYR A 9 10.32 -13.88 33.10
CA TYR A 9 10.50 -15.09 32.31
C TYR A 9 10.62 -14.76 30.80
N SER A 10 9.74 -13.91 30.28
CA SER A 10 9.79 -13.46 28.87
C SER A 10 11.08 -12.70 28.58
N CYS A 11 11.52 -11.81 29.47
CA CYS A 11 12.80 -11.13 29.37
C CYS A 11 13.97 -12.11 29.38
N ARG A 12 13.91 -13.14 30.24
CA ARG A 12 14.94 -14.17 30.30
C ARG A 12 15.03 -14.97 29.01
N GLN A 13 13.90 -15.31 28.37
CA GLN A 13 13.88 -15.99 27.08
C GLN A 13 14.45 -15.10 25.98
N PHE A 14 14.13 -13.83 26.00
CA PHE A 14 14.71 -12.85 25.07
C PHE A 14 16.22 -12.72 25.25
N LEU A 15 16.71 -12.65 26.48
CA LEU A 15 18.15 -12.64 26.78
C LEU A 15 18.81 -13.96 26.36
N ASN A 16 18.16 -15.11 26.56
CA ASN A 16 18.65 -16.39 26.09
C ASN A 16 18.79 -16.41 24.56
N TYR A 17 17.87 -15.79 23.84
CA TYR A 17 18.00 -15.63 22.38
C TYR A 17 19.29 -14.89 22.03
N ILE A 18 19.59 -13.77 22.70
CA ILE A 18 20.78 -12.97 22.43
C ILE A 18 22.08 -13.76 22.70
N PHE A 19 22.08 -14.59 23.75
CA PHE A 19 23.27 -15.31 24.22
C PHE A 19 23.30 -16.78 23.85
N GLU A 20 22.15 -17.44 23.69
CA GLU A 20 22.03 -18.89 23.50
C GLU A 20 20.80 -19.24 22.63
N LYS A 21 20.93 -19.06 21.29
CA LYS A 21 19.85 -19.31 20.31
C LYS A 21 19.13 -20.65 20.49
N GLU A 22 19.89 -21.73 20.67
CA GLU A 22 19.37 -23.10 20.79
C GLU A 22 18.41 -23.29 21.97
N LYS A 23 18.64 -22.58 23.09
CA LYS A 23 17.71 -22.57 24.22
C LYS A 23 16.43 -21.81 23.93
N THR A 24 16.51 -20.76 23.13
CA THR A 24 15.33 -19.97 22.76
C THR A 24 14.39 -20.76 21.85
N GLU A 25 14.90 -21.45 20.85
CA GLU A 25 14.10 -22.31 19.95
C GLU A 25 13.34 -23.39 20.73
N ASN A 26 14.00 -24.05 21.67
CA ASN A 26 13.39 -25.10 22.48
C ASN A 26 12.32 -24.59 23.47
N ASN A 27 12.35 -23.32 23.85
CA ASN A 27 11.49 -22.76 24.88
C ASN A 27 10.39 -21.84 24.33
N LEU A 28 10.42 -21.45 23.04
CA LEU A 28 9.44 -20.53 22.47
C LEU A 28 8.00 -21.05 22.56
N ALA A 29 7.76 -22.34 22.38
CA ALA A 29 6.45 -22.95 22.53
C ALA A 29 5.92 -22.79 23.97
N THR A 30 6.78 -22.97 24.97
CA THR A 30 6.44 -22.82 26.39
C THR A 30 6.18 -21.34 26.75
N VAL A 31 6.91 -20.41 26.13
CA VAL A 31 6.69 -18.96 26.33
C VAL A 31 5.31 -18.54 25.82
N HIS A 32 4.88 -19.07 24.67
CA HIS A 32 3.57 -18.76 24.10
C HIS A 32 2.41 -19.09 25.05
N ASP A 33 2.49 -20.20 25.77
CA ASP A 33 1.44 -20.60 26.70
C ASP A 33 1.33 -19.67 27.92
N TYR A 34 2.40 -18.95 28.23
CA TYR A 34 2.46 -17.99 29.34
C TYR A 34 2.27 -16.55 28.89
N ALA A 35 2.50 -16.22 27.62
CA ALA A 35 2.37 -14.86 27.09
C ALA A 35 0.89 -14.46 26.98
N LYS A 36 0.42 -13.59 27.88
CA LYS A 36 -0.98 -13.10 27.92
C LYS A 36 -1.08 -11.58 27.90
N ALA A 37 -0.03 -10.88 28.33
CA ALA A 37 0.05 -9.44 28.27
C ALA A 37 0.73 -8.99 26.96
N ASP A 38 0.45 -7.78 26.50
CA ASP A 38 1.05 -7.24 25.30
C ASP A 38 2.58 -7.16 25.37
N ASP A 39 3.15 -6.90 26.55
CA ASP A 39 4.60 -6.94 26.81
C ASP A 39 5.19 -8.32 26.55
N ASP A 40 4.55 -9.36 27.05
CA ASP A 40 4.99 -10.74 26.86
C ASP A 40 4.86 -11.16 25.39
N MET A 41 3.76 -10.78 24.74
CA MET A 41 3.52 -11.05 23.33
C MET A 41 4.50 -10.30 22.42
N PHE A 42 4.87 -9.08 22.80
CA PHE A 42 5.92 -8.35 22.11
C PHE A 42 7.25 -9.11 22.14
N LEU A 43 7.75 -9.46 23.33
CA LEU A 43 9.03 -10.15 23.48
C LEU A 43 9.03 -11.51 22.79
N TYR A 44 7.93 -12.26 22.89
CA TYR A 44 7.74 -13.52 22.19
C TYR A 44 7.82 -13.38 20.67
N THR A 45 7.03 -12.45 20.12
CA THR A 45 6.94 -12.24 18.68
C THR A 45 8.24 -11.66 18.12
N PHE A 46 8.89 -10.77 18.87
CA PHE A 46 10.20 -10.22 18.53
C PHE A 46 11.29 -11.31 18.51
N SER A 47 11.32 -12.21 19.49
CA SER A 47 12.25 -13.35 19.49
C SER A 47 12.07 -14.24 18.27
N LYS A 48 10.81 -14.48 17.85
CA LYS A 48 10.52 -15.21 16.60
C LYS A 48 11.01 -14.48 15.36
N ALA A 49 10.82 -13.17 15.31
CA ALA A 49 11.31 -12.34 14.19
C ALA A 49 12.83 -12.43 14.05
N LEU A 50 13.56 -12.35 15.18
CA LEU A 50 15.01 -12.49 15.22
C LEU A 50 15.48 -13.87 14.74
N LEU A 51 14.79 -14.94 15.12
CA LEU A 51 15.10 -16.28 14.65
C LEU A 51 14.90 -16.42 13.14
N ALA A 52 13.75 -15.97 12.61
CA ALA A 52 13.47 -15.99 11.18
C ALA A 52 14.52 -15.17 10.39
N GLN A 53 14.90 -13.99 10.89
CA GLN A 53 15.93 -13.16 10.28
C GLN A 53 17.30 -13.86 10.29
N HIS A 54 17.65 -14.50 11.38
CA HIS A 54 18.91 -15.26 11.49
C HIS A 54 18.94 -16.43 10.49
N ASP A 55 17.81 -17.09 10.27
CA ASP A 55 17.69 -18.19 9.31
C ASP A 55 17.62 -17.72 7.85
N GLY A 56 17.66 -16.41 7.64
CA GLY A 56 17.64 -15.76 6.32
C GLY A 56 16.26 -15.58 5.71
N ASP A 57 15.19 -15.95 6.41
CA ASP A 57 13.81 -15.72 5.98
C ASP A 57 13.35 -14.30 6.33
N ASN A 58 13.82 -13.34 5.51
CA ASN A 58 13.52 -11.93 5.73
C ASN A 58 12.03 -11.59 5.52
N GLU A 59 11.29 -12.35 4.71
CA GLU A 59 9.86 -12.11 4.50
C GLU A 59 9.05 -12.48 5.73
N GLU A 60 9.31 -13.64 6.32
CA GLU A 60 8.64 -14.07 7.55
C GLU A 60 9.09 -13.19 8.73
N ALA A 61 10.37 -12.85 8.81
CA ALA A 61 10.88 -11.94 9.82
C ALA A 61 10.15 -10.59 9.79
N LEU A 62 9.93 -9.99 8.63
CA LEU A 62 9.23 -8.71 8.50
C LEU A 62 7.77 -8.79 8.97
N LYS A 63 7.05 -9.86 8.66
CA LYS A 63 5.67 -10.06 9.17
C LYS A 63 5.64 -10.14 10.69
N LEU A 64 6.61 -10.88 11.27
CA LEU A 64 6.74 -11.00 12.72
C LEU A 64 7.12 -9.66 13.37
N TYR A 65 8.00 -8.85 12.73
CA TYR A 65 8.28 -7.50 13.18
C TYR A 65 7.06 -6.59 13.15
N GLU A 66 6.19 -6.69 12.14
CA GLU A 66 4.93 -5.94 12.09
C GLU A 66 3.99 -6.34 13.24
N GLN A 67 3.87 -7.62 13.52
CA GLN A 67 3.08 -8.10 14.66
C GLN A 67 3.65 -7.65 16.00
N ALA A 68 4.98 -7.73 16.17
CA ALA A 68 5.66 -7.26 17.38
C ALA A 68 5.46 -5.75 17.61
N ASP A 69 5.46 -4.93 16.54
CA ASP A 69 5.23 -3.49 16.63
C ASP A 69 3.82 -3.15 17.16
N ILE A 70 2.82 -3.98 16.82
CA ILE A 70 1.45 -3.83 17.35
C ILE A 70 1.43 -4.07 18.87
N TYR A 71 2.10 -5.12 19.34
CA TYR A 71 2.17 -5.41 20.77
C TYR A 71 3.00 -4.35 21.51
N LEU A 72 4.11 -3.92 20.92
CA LEU A 72 4.96 -2.87 21.51
C LEU A 72 4.20 -1.56 21.73
N LYS A 73 3.30 -1.19 20.79
CA LYS A 73 2.46 0.00 20.91
C LYS A 73 1.38 -0.12 22.01
N ARG A 74 0.97 -1.33 22.34
CA ARG A 74 -0.03 -1.61 23.39
C ARG A 74 0.58 -1.87 24.75
N ALA A 75 1.89 -2.14 24.77
CA ALA A 75 2.61 -2.44 25.98
C ALA A 75 2.65 -1.23 26.92
N GLU A 76 2.30 -1.45 28.17
CA GLU A 76 2.25 -0.40 29.21
C GLU A 76 3.60 -0.10 29.87
N GLY A 77 4.61 -0.89 29.55
CA GLY A 77 5.94 -0.85 30.19
C GLY A 77 6.92 0.09 29.51
N ASN A 78 7.86 0.62 30.30
CA ASN A 78 9.01 1.37 29.78
C ASN A 78 10.06 0.40 29.18
N GLN A 79 9.86 -0.01 27.93
CA GLN A 79 10.70 -1.01 27.25
C GLN A 79 11.81 -0.37 26.39
N PHE A 80 12.39 0.74 26.86
CA PHE A 80 13.36 1.52 26.11
C PHE A 80 14.46 0.68 25.45
N PHE A 81 15.10 -0.20 26.19
CA PHE A 81 16.17 -1.04 25.64
C PHE A 81 15.68 -2.00 24.55
N CYS A 82 14.55 -2.66 24.80
CA CYS A 82 13.94 -3.55 23.81
C CYS A 82 13.47 -2.79 22.58
N TYR A 83 12.98 -1.55 22.72
CA TYR A 83 12.56 -0.70 21.61
C TYR A 83 13.70 -0.39 20.65
N VAL A 84 14.85 0.07 21.17
CA VAL A 84 16.03 0.38 20.37
C VAL A 84 16.54 -0.88 19.64
N LEU A 85 16.61 -2.00 20.35
CA LEU A 85 17.07 -3.26 19.78
C LEU A 85 16.11 -3.77 18.71
N PHE A 86 14.80 -3.69 18.94
CA PHE A 86 13.76 -4.03 17.99
C PHE A 86 13.91 -3.22 16.71
N ARG A 87 14.00 -1.89 16.81
CA ARG A 87 14.11 -0.99 15.65
C ARG A 87 15.39 -1.25 14.86
N ARG A 88 16.52 -1.47 15.51
CA ARG A 88 17.80 -1.77 14.84
C ARG A 88 17.75 -3.06 14.04
N ASN A 89 17.21 -4.13 14.62
CA ASN A 89 17.12 -5.41 13.93
C ASN A 89 16.11 -5.36 12.77
N ARG A 90 14.95 -4.71 12.97
CA ARG A 90 13.97 -4.51 11.89
C ARG A 90 14.57 -3.70 10.73
N MET A 91 15.31 -2.65 11.03
CA MET A 91 16.02 -1.84 10.04
C MET A 91 17.00 -2.68 9.22
N GLU A 92 17.80 -3.53 9.87
CA GLU A 92 18.71 -4.44 9.19
C GLU A 92 17.96 -5.45 8.31
N CYS A 93 16.83 -5.96 8.77
CA CYS A 93 15.95 -6.84 7.99
C CYS A 93 15.42 -6.14 6.74
N PHE A 94 15.01 -4.87 6.81
CA PHE A 94 14.63 -4.07 5.64
C PHE A 94 15.76 -3.92 4.63
N ARG A 95 16.98 -3.67 5.10
CA ARG A 95 18.18 -3.61 4.25
C ARG A 95 18.40 -4.93 3.52
N ASN A 96 18.37 -6.05 4.25
CA ASN A 96 18.56 -7.39 3.69
C ASN A 96 17.48 -7.78 2.70
N ALA A 97 16.26 -7.28 2.88
CA ALA A 97 15.12 -7.47 1.96
C ALA A 97 15.10 -6.48 0.78
N GLY A 98 16.09 -5.59 0.64
CA GLY A 98 16.16 -4.59 -0.42
C GLY A 98 15.10 -3.48 -0.31
N LYS A 99 14.49 -3.28 0.86
CA LYS A 99 13.45 -2.27 1.12
C LYS A 99 14.07 -0.97 1.65
N GLU A 100 14.79 -0.27 0.79
CA GLU A 100 15.64 0.87 1.16
C GLU A 100 14.86 2.03 1.81
N ILE A 101 13.65 2.31 1.32
CA ILE A 101 12.79 3.37 1.87
C ILE A 101 12.34 3.05 3.30
N LEU A 102 11.95 1.81 3.57
CA LEU A 102 11.56 1.38 4.91
C LEU A 102 12.75 1.35 5.86
N TYR A 103 13.95 1.05 5.33
CA TYR A 103 15.20 1.17 6.08
C TYR A 103 15.46 2.62 6.51
N GLU A 104 15.39 3.58 5.58
CA GLU A 104 15.59 5.02 5.89
C GLU A 104 14.55 5.53 6.90
N GLN A 105 13.31 5.05 6.83
CA GLN A 105 12.26 5.38 7.81
C GLN A 105 12.59 4.90 9.21
N GLU A 106 12.98 3.64 9.34
CA GLU A 106 13.36 3.08 10.64
C GLU A 106 14.59 3.76 11.23
N GLU A 107 15.58 4.07 10.38
CA GLU A 107 16.78 4.81 10.82
C GLU A 107 16.41 6.18 11.39
N PHE A 108 15.48 6.87 10.74
CA PHE A 108 15.04 8.18 11.25
C PHE A 108 14.27 8.06 12.56
N ILE A 109 13.30 7.13 12.65
CA ILE A 109 12.52 6.93 13.88
C ILE A 109 13.46 6.56 15.05
N LEU A 110 14.41 5.67 14.81
CA LEU A 110 15.38 5.26 15.80
C LEU A 110 16.26 6.44 16.26
N LYS A 111 16.74 7.24 15.33
CA LYS A 111 17.57 8.40 15.62
C LYS A 111 16.83 9.45 16.44
N GLN A 112 15.57 9.73 16.09
CA GLN A 112 14.71 10.63 16.86
C GLN A 112 14.47 10.10 18.27
N TYR A 113 14.21 8.82 18.40
CA TYR A 113 14.01 8.17 19.68
C TYR A 113 15.28 8.21 20.55
N GLU A 114 16.45 7.90 19.98
CA GLU A 114 17.74 7.97 20.66
C GLU A 114 18.07 9.41 21.08
N GLU A 115 17.80 10.40 20.24
CA GLU A 115 18.04 11.82 20.59
C GLU A 115 17.08 12.30 21.69
N THR A 116 15.80 11.93 21.64
CA THR A 116 14.82 12.31 22.66
C THR A 116 15.13 11.70 24.03
N HIS A 117 15.65 10.48 24.06
CA HIS A 117 15.94 9.76 25.31
C HIS A 117 17.41 9.87 25.74
N ARG A 118 18.24 10.56 24.97
CA ARG A 118 19.68 10.72 25.27
C ARG A 118 19.93 11.39 26.62
N ILE A 119 19.07 12.33 26.99
CA ILE A 119 19.17 13.01 28.31
C ILE A 119 18.88 12.00 29.42
N MET A 120 17.83 11.19 29.29
CA MET A 120 17.49 10.15 30.29
C MET A 120 18.61 9.09 30.38
N PHE A 121 19.29 8.78 29.30
CA PHE A 121 20.40 7.82 29.30
C PHE A 121 21.65 8.41 30.00
N HIS A 122 21.85 9.70 29.84
CA HIS A 122 22.97 10.39 30.53
C HIS A 122 22.70 10.50 32.02
N GLU A 123 21.49 10.85 32.41
CA GLU A 123 21.08 10.88 33.84
C GLU A 123 21.14 9.49 34.46
N TYR A 124 20.61 8.45 33.80
CA TYR A 124 20.66 7.07 34.28
C TYR A 124 22.09 6.51 34.31
N ALA A 125 22.96 6.88 33.36
CA ALA A 125 24.32 6.43 33.30
C ALA A 125 25.20 7.16 34.30
N GLU A 126 24.91 8.41 34.64
CA GLU A 126 25.55 9.16 35.72
C GLU A 126 25.08 8.69 37.09
N ASP A 127 23.76 8.48 37.27
CA ASP A 127 23.18 7.92 38.51
C ASP A 127 23.70 6.50 38.82
N MET A 128 24.02 5.73 37.79
CA MET A 128 24.65 4.41 37.98
C MET A 128 26.17 4.45 38.17
N LYS A 129 26.81 5.55 37.88
CA LYS A 129 28.27 5.67 38.05
C LYS A 129 28.71 6.00 39.46
N ASP A 130 27.88 6.72 40.18
CA ASP A 130 28.16 7.08 41.57
C ASP A 130 26.85 7.02 42.36
N LEU A 131 26.78 6.12 43.29
CA LEU A 131 25.81 6.19 44.38
C LEU A 131 26.03 7.56 45.09
N LEU A 132 25.29 8.57 44.58
CA LEU A 132 25.18 9.92 45.12
C LEU A 132 26.42 10.51 45.74
N PRO A 133 27.14 11.40 45.07
CA PRO A 133 28.10 12.26 45.76
C PRO A 133 27.36 13.08 46.82
N PRO A 134 27.98 13.43 47.93
CA PRO A 134 27.41 14.30 48.92
C PRO A 134 26.99 15.60 48.24
N VAL A 135 25.73 16.01 48.45
CA VAL A 135 25.22 17.29 47.96
C VAL A 135 26.12 18.37 48.59
N ASP A 136 26.90 19.07 47.78
CA ASP A 136 27.61 20.24 48.21
C ASP A 136 26.58 21.33 48.48
N ASP A 137 26.55 21.83 49.71
CA ASP A 137 25.59 22.82 50.21
C ASP A 137 25.80 24.24 49.62
N ASP A 138 26.65 24.40 48.62
CA ASP A 138 26.85 25.66 47.88
C ASP A 138 25.96 25.80 46.61
N CYS A 139 24.67 25.61 46.82
CA CYS A 139 23.71 26.07 45.80
C CYS A 139 23.62 27.61 45.85
N GLU A 140 24.24 28.31 44.89
CA GLU A 140 23.98 29.73 44.67
C GLU A 140 22.47 29.92 44.40
N GLU A 141 21.75 30.67 45.26
CA GLU A 141 20.38 31.05 45.04
C GLU A 141 20.27 31.90 43.79
N LEU A 142 19.76 31.29 42.67
CA LEU A 142 19.45 32.02 41.45
C LEU A 142 18.39 33.10 41.73
N SER A 143 18.65 34.31 41.32
CA SER A 143 17.63 35.40 41.41
C SER A 143 16.44 35.07 40.52
N THR A 144 15.26 35.57 40.84
CA THR A 144 14.02 35.41 40.05
C THR A 144 14.23 35.79 38.58
N ARG A 145 15.08 36.77 38.32
CA ARG A 145 15.41 37.23 36.96
C ARG A 145 16.26 36.22 36.20
N GLU A 146 17.23 35.60 36.84
CA GLU A 146 18.05 34.53 36.23
C GLU A 146 17.21 33.30 35.94
N ILE A 147 16.27 32.94 36.82
CA ILE A 147 15.31 31.88 36.58
C ILE A 147 14.40 32.21 35.38
N GLU A 148 13.87 33.44 35.29
CA GLU A 148 13.07 33.87 34.15
C GLU A 148 13.88 33.86 32.83
N ASP A 149 15.12 34.27 32.85
CA ASP A 149 15.97 34.27 31.64
C ASP A 149 16.35 32.84 31.22
N LEU A 150 16.63 31.93 32.18
CA LEU A 150 16.82 30.50 31.91
C LEU A 150 15.56 29.84 31.33
N LEU A 151 14.38 30.12 31.90
CA LEU A 151 13.11 29.60 31.38
C LEU A 151 12.80 30.12 29.96
N LYS A 152 13.11 31.40 29.68
CA LYS A 152 12.99 31.94 28.33
C LYS A 152 13.94 31.28 27.35
N GLN A 153 15.19 31.11 27.76
CA GLN A 153 16.20 30.44 26.92
C GLN A 153 15.77 29.00 26.63
N GLU A 154 15.35 28.26 27.65
CA GLU A 154 14.83 26.89 27.50
C GLU A 154 13.61 26.82 26.57
N SER A 155 12.67 27.77 26.70
CA SER A 155 11.51 27.82 25.83
C SER A 155 11.88 28.09 24.35
N VAL A 156 12.86 28.96 24.12
CA VAL A 156 13.38 29.22 22.76
C VAL A 156 14.12 28.00 22.20
N GLU A 157 14.93 27.34 23.00
CA GLU A 157 15.63 26.13 22.59
C GLU A 157 14.66 24.98 22.27
N ARG A 158 13.64 24.78 23.10
CA ARG A 158 12.55 23.80 22.83
C ARG A 158 11.80 24.12 21.54
N ALA A 159 11.44 25.39 21.33
CA ALA A 159 10.77 25.80 20.12
C ALA A 159 11.66 25.62 18.88
N TYR A 160 12.94 25.94 18.97
CA TYR A 160 13.92 25.71 17.89
C TYR A 160 14.07 24.22 17.59
N LYS A 161 14.19 23.37 18.62
CA LYS A 161 14.32 21.92 18.50
C LYS A 161 13.07 21.35 17.82
N SER A 162 11.88 21.72 18.29
CA SER A 162 10.60 21.29 17.71
C SER A 162 10.49 21.69 16.23
N LYS A 163 10.87 22.93 15.87
CA LYS A 163 10.84 23.36 14.46
C LYS A 163 11.86 22.63 13.59
N LYS A 164 13.03 22.32 14.12
CA LYS A 164 14.03 21.52 13.42
C LYS A 164 13.52 20.10 13.17
N GLU A 165 12.94 19.47 14.17
CA GLU A 165 12.33 18.13 14.05
C GLU A 165 11.23 18.10 12.99
N GLN A 166 10.36 19.11 12.95
CA GLN A 166 9.34 19.25 11.92
C GLN A 166 9.94 19.38 10.51
N LEU A 167 11.04 20.14 10.36
CA LEU A 167 11.71 20.29 9.06
C LEU A 167 12.39 19.00 8.60
N ASP A 168 13.04 18.30 9.51
CA ASP A 168 13.66 17.00 9.21
C ASP A 168 12.61 15.96 8.81
N PHE A 169 11.45 15.96 9.49
CA PHE A 169 10.34 15.09 9.15
C PHE A 169 9.74 15.41 7.77
N ILE A 170 9.63 16.67 7.39
CA ILE A 170 9.15 17.07 6.04
C ILE A 170 10.01 16.42 4.95
N SER A 171 11.32 16.37 5.13
CA SER A 171 12.23 15.75 4.16
C SER A 171 11.94 14.26 3.96
N ILE A 172 11.66 13.54 5.04
CA ILE A 172 11.27 12.12 4.98
C ILE A 172 9.89 11.97 4.37
N TRP A 173 8.95 12.81 4.78
CA TRP A 173 7.61 12.83 4.25
C TRP A 173 7.59 12.99 2.72
N GLN A 174 8.40 13.91 2.19
CA GLN A 174 8.55 14.10 0.75
C GLN A 174 9.08 12.84 0.05
N LYS A 175 10.09 12.18 0.61
CA LYS A 175 10.60 10.93 0.06
C LYS A 175 9.54 9.83 0.01
N LEU A 176 8.67 9.76 1.03
CA LEU A 176 7.59 8.77 1.11
C LEU A 176 6.51 8.96 0.04
N ILE A 177 6.15 10.20 -0.24
CA ILE A 177 5.11 10.52 -1.23
C ILE A 177 5.63 10.56 -2.67
N ASP A 178 6.96 10.60 -2.89
CA ASP A 178 7.60 10.63 -4.21
C ASP A 178 8.03 9.26 -4.72
N VAL A 179 7.65 8.19 -4.03
CA VAL A 179 8.00 6.82 -4.44
C VAL A 179 7.30 6.46 -5.75
N ASN A 180 8.07 5.91 -6.69
CA ASN A 180 7.57 5.39 -7.95
C ASN A 180 7.31 3.88 -7.87
N GLY A 181 6.31 3.40 -8.59
CA GLY A 181 6.04 1.96 -8.74
C GLY A 181 5.25 1.33 -7.60
N ILE A 182 4.65 2.14 -6.72
CA ILE A 182 3.73 1.69 -5.68
C ILE A 182 2.32 2.20 -5.95
N THR A 183 1.33 1.48 -5.44
CA THR A 183 -0.07 1.90 -5.51
C THR A 183 -0.38 3.04 -4.53
N ALA A 184 -1.44 3.80 -4.81
CA ALA A 184 -1.93 4.85 -3.91
C ALA A 184 -2.22 4.32 -2.49
N LYS A 185 -2.71 3.08 -2.38
CA LYS A 185 -3.00 2.43 -1.09
C LYS A 185 -1.73 2.07 -0.32
N GLU A 186 -0.72 1.55 -1.00
CA GLU A 186 0.59 1.24 -0.38
C GLU A 186 1.28 2.50 0.10
N MET A 187 1.35 3.54 -0.75
CA MET A 187 1.90 4.84 -0.37
C MET A 187 1.19 5.39 0.88
N LEU A 188 -0.15 5.42 0.88
CA LEU A 188 -0.90 5.95 2.01
C LEU A 188 -0.68 5.13 3.29
N ASN A 189 -0.63 3.80 3.21
CA ASN A 189 -0.33 2.95 4.37
C ASN A 189 1.06 3.26 4.97
N MET A 190 2.08 3.43 4.12
CA MET A 190 3.42 3.80 4.57
C MET A 190 3.41 5.16 5.27
N VAL A 191 2.83 6.15 4.61
CA VAL A 191 2.71 7.51 5.10
C VAL A 191 1.98 7.56 6.45
N MET A 192 0.82 6.92 6.56
CA MET A 192 0.02 6.92 7.79
C MET A 192 0.74 6.23 8.95
N LYS A 193 1.36 5.08 8.72
CA LYS A 193 2.17 4.39 9.74
C LYS A 193 3.33 5.25 10.23
N THR A 194 4.03 5.92 9.31
CA THR A 194 5.14 6.81 9.67
C THR A 194 4.64 8.01 10.47
N PHE A 195 3.51 8.59 10.07
CA PHE A 195 2.88 9.70 10.77
C PHE A 195 2.49 9.32 12.21
N LEU A 196 1.75 8.23 12.38
CA LEU A 196 1.31 7.76 13.69
C LEU A 196 2.49 7.52 14.64
N ASN A 197 3.54 6.88 14.12
CA ASN A 197 4.72 6.59 14.93
C ASN A 197 5.52 7.84 15.31
N HIS A 198 5.62 8.81 14.40
CA HIS A 198 6.45 10.02 14.64
C HIS A 198 5.76 10.99 15.61
N PHE A 199 4.46 11.17 15.48
CA PHE A 199 3.70 12.13 16.29
C PHE A 199 3.05 11.55 17.54
N ASP A 200 3.34 10.28 17.87
CA ASP A 200 2.72 9.56 18.98
C ASP A 200 1.16 9.63 18.92
N VAL A 201 0.61 9.61 17.72
CA VAL A 201 -0.83 9.55 17.47
C VAL A 201 -1.27 8.09 17.46
N ASP A 202 -2.30 7.75 18.21
CA ASP A 202 -2.69 6.34 18.38
C ASP A 202 -3.51 5.81 17.22
N ARG A 203 -4.38 6.63 16.62
CA ARG A 203 -5.34 6.23 15.59
C ARG A 203 -5.50 7.27 14.50
N ALA A 204 -5.81 6.81 13.30
CA ALA A 204 -6.14 7.69 12.19
C ALA A 204 -7.14 7.08 11.22
N VAL A 205 -7.90 7.96 10.56
CA VAL A 205 -8.79 7.63 9.45
C VAL A 205 -8.51 8.57 8.29
N TYR A 206 -8.42 8.04 7.08
CA TYR A 206 -8.35 8.81 5.85
C TYR A 206 -9.48 8.40 4.91
N ILE A 207 -10.41 9.31 4.63
CA ILE A 207 -11.57 9.08 3.78
C ILE A 207 -11.47 9.98 2.55
N ARG A 208 -11.64 9.41 1.36
CA ARG A 208 -11.78 10.13 0.10
C ARG A 208 -13.24 10.17 -0.32
N TYR A 209 -13.73 11.35 -0.61
CA TYR A 209 -15.08 11.59 -1.15
C TYR A 209 -14.97 11.75 -2.67
N SER A 210 -15.21 10.64 -3.40
CA SER A 210 -15.33 10.66 -4.85
C SER A 210 -16.77 10.98 -5.26
N GLU A 211 -17.00 11.28 -6.55
CA GLU A 211 -18.31 11.76 -7.05
C GLU A 211 -19.50 10.83 -6.80
N ARG A 212 -19.28 9.55 -6.49
CA ARG A 212 -20.36 8.54 -6.34
C ARG A 212 -20.46 7.92 -4.94
N VAL A 213 -19.36 7.53 -4.35
CA VAL A 213 -19.34 6.84 -3.04
C VAL A 213 -18.08 7.22 -2.30
N PRO A 214 -18.15 7.61 -1.01
CA PRO A 214 -16.97 7.81 -0.18
C PRO A 214 -16.18 6.51 -0.06
N GLN A 215 -14.85 6.59 -0.09
CA GLN A 215 -13.94 5.47 0.04
C GLN A 215 -13.05 5.65 1.25
N VAL A 216 -12.98 4.64 2.11
CA VAL A 216 -12.03 4.58 3.21
C VAL A 216 -10.70 4.10 2.65
N LEU A 217 -9.72 4.98 2.59
CA LEU A 217 -8.38 4.67 2.08
C LEU A 217 -7.46 4.15 3.19
N TYR A 218 -7.67 4.64 4.43
CA TYR A 218 -6.96 4.17 5.61
C TYR A 218 -7.88 4.21 6.81
N ASN A 219 -7.85 3.18 7.65
CA ASN A 219 -8.57 3.11 8.90
C ASN A 219 -7.86 2.10 9.82
N ASP A 220 -7.32 2.57 10.93
CA ASP A 220 -6.77 1.72 11.99
C ASP A 220 -7.56 1.87 13.31
N THR A 221 -8.71 2.52 13.24
CA THR A 221 -9.63 2.63 14.38
C THR A 221 -10.40 1.32 14.59
N GLU A 222 -10.98 1.15 15.76
CA GLU A 222 -11.84 0.00 16.05
C GLU A 222 -13.25 0.12 15.42
N LYS A 223 -13.55 1.29 14.84
CA LYS A 223 -14.84 1.55 14.19
C LYS A 223 -14.84 1.26 12.71
N GLU A 224 -15.85 0.55 12.26
CA GLU A 224 -16.13 0.42 10.84
C GLU A 224 -16.73 1.73 10.31
N MET A 225 -16.14 2.27 9.26
CA MET A 225 -16.60 3.50 8.62
C MET A 225 -17.80 3.25 7.72
N THR A 226 -18.99 3.16 8.31
CA THR A 226 -20.23 2.97 7.56
C THR A 226 -20.62 4.23 6.76
N PRO A 227 -21.46 4.11 5.72
CA PRO A 227 -21.93 5.26 4.96
C PRO A 227 -22.62 6.33 5.82
N GLU A 228 -23.32 5.92 6.89
CA GLU A 228 -23.94 6.82 7.85
C GLU A 228 -22.91 7.64 8.63
N ILE A 229 -21.89 6.98 9.14
CA ILE A 229 -20.77 7.63 9.86
C ILE A 229 -20.07 8.62 8.93
N MET A 230 -19.74 8.22 7.70
CA MET A 230 -19.09 9.10 6.73
C MET A 230 -19.94 10.32 6.38
N LYS A 231 -21.27 10.18 6.36
CA LYS A 231 -22.18 11.30 6.15
C LYS A 231 -22.24 12.27 7.33
N ILE A 232 -22.15 11.76 8.56
CA ILE A 232 -22.05 12.59 9.77
C ILE A 232 -20.76 13.38 9.75
N MET A 233 -19.63 12.72 9.43
CA MET A 233 -18.31 13.36 9.28
C MET A 233 -18.35 14.46 8.23
N GLU A 234 -18.89 14.19 7.05
CA GLU A 234 -19.04 15.17 5.98
C GLU A 234 -19.82 16.39 6.44
N LYS A 235 -20.96 16.19 7.11
CA LYS A 235 -21.80 17.28 7.61
C LYS A 235 -21.08 18.15 8.65
N SER A 236 -20.36 17.54 9.57
CA SER A 236 -19.59 18.25 10.57
C SER A 236 -18.43 19.03 9.95
N MET A 237 -17.70 18.43 9.02
CA MET A 237 -16.59 19.08 8.32
C MET A 237 -17.01 20.26 7.44
N ARG A 238 -18.23 20.23 6.89
CA ARG A 238 -18.77 21.38 6.15
C ARG A 238 -19.03 22.59 7.02
N LYS A 239 -19.32 22.41 8.32
CA LYS A 239 -19.45 23.50 9.29
C LYS A 239 -18.09 24.06 9.71
N ASN A 240 -17.05 23.23 9.68
CA ASN A 240 -15.71 23.54 10.16
C ASN A 240 -14.69 23.39 9.03
N ALA A 241 -14.80 24.25 8.03
CA ALA A 241 -13.98 24.16 6.80
C ALA A 241 -12.46 24.31 7.02
N GLY A 242 -12.05 24.97 8.10
CA GLY A 242 -10.65 25.07 8.51
C GLY A 242 -10.09 23.87 9.26
N GLY A 243 -10.93 22.84 9.49
CA GLY A 243 -10.58 21.78 10.44
C GLY A 243 -10.75 22.25 11.89
N PHE A 244 -10.45 21.37 12.82
CA PHE A 244 -10.53 21.69 14.25
C PHE A 244 -9.70 20.73 15.09
N VAL A 245 -9.34 21.21 16.27
CA VAL A 245 -8.74 20.41 17.34
C VAL A 245 -9.72 20.31 18.49
N ILE A 246 -9.86 19.15 19.07
CA ILE A 246 -10.61 18.93 20.30
C ILE A 246 -9.77 18.20 21.33
N SER A 247 -9.97 18.59 22.58
CA SER A 247 -9.40 17.90 23.74
C SER A 247 -10.49 17.68 24.77
N LYS A 248 -10.48 16.56 25.48
CA LYS A 248 -11.42 16.26 26.57
C LYS A 248 -11.46 17.35 27.64
N ILE A 249 -10.37 18.10 27.78
CA ILE A 249 -10.21 19.17 28.79
C ILE A 249 -10.69 20.53 28.25
N SER A 250 -10.86 20.67 26.92
CA SER A 250 -11.25 21.93 26.30
C SER A 250 -12.76 22.14 26.34
N SER A 251 -13.18 23.42 26.44
CA SER A 251 -14.60 23.81 26.38
C SER A 251 -15.25 23.44 25.03
N ASN A 252 -14.45 23.20 23.99
CA ASN A 252 -14.92 22.91 22.62
C ASN A 252 -15.37 21.44 22.43
N TYR A 253 -15.16 20.57 23.41
CA TYR A 253 -15.55 19.16 23.31
C TYR A 253 -17.05 18.97 23.04
N SER A 254 -17.88 19.79 23.68
CA SER A 254 -19.34 19.75 23.51
C SER A 254 -19.81 20.27 22.14
N GLU A 255 -19.07 21.14 21.49
CA GLU A 255 -19.42 21.72 20.19
C GLU A 255 -19.25 20.70 19.03
N HIS A 256 -18.37 19.71 19.21
CA HIS A 256 -18.05 18.68 18.22
C HIS A 256 -18.58 17.31 18.58
N GLN A 257 -19.66 17.24 19.37
CA GLN A 257 -20.25 15.98 19.84
C GLN A 257 -20.65 15.04 18.70
N ASP A 258 -20.98 15.58 17.52
CA ASP A 258 -21.29 14.80 16.31
C ASP A 258 -20.13 13.87 15.90
N ILE A 259 -18.89 14.35 16.04
CA ILE A 259 -17.68 13.59 15.69
C ILE A 259 -17.19 12.75 16.86
N THR A 260 -17.14 13.31 18.06
CA THR A 260 -16.64 12.60 19.23
C THR A 260 -17.48 11.38 19.57
N SER A 261 -18.81 11.44 19.34
CA SER A 261 -19.71 10.31 19.55
C SER A 261 -19.45 9.13 18.62
N ILE A 262 -18.86 9.35 17.46
CA ILE A 262 -18.48 8.27 16.52
C ILE A 262 -17.45 7.35 17.18
N PHE A 263 -16.51 7.95 17.91
CA PHE A 263 -15.42 7.25 18.59
C PHE A 263 -15.66 7.10 20.10
N GLY A 264 -16.91 7.25 20.54
CA GLY A 264 -17.27 7.33 21.97
C GLY A 264 -16.97 6.05 22.76
N ASP A 265 -16.79 4.91 22.11
CA ASP A 265 -16.37 3.66 22.75
C ASP A 265 -14.85 3.60 22.93
N GLU A 266 -14.09 4.43 22.22
CA GLU A 266 -12.66 4.61 22.42
C GLU A 266 -12.44 5.82 23.34
N ASP A 267 -11.54 5.67 24.30
CA ASP A 267 -11.28 6.75 25.26
C ASP A 267 -10.39 7.85 24.63
N VAL A 268 -10.98 8.64 23.73
CA VAL A 268 -10.29 9.69 22.97
C VAL A 268 -9.92 10.84 23.90
N CYS A 269 -8.63 11.12 24.04
CA CYS A 269 -8.08 12.24 24.82
C CYS A 269 -8.08 13.54 24.01
N SER A 270 -7.55 13.50 22.79
CA SER A 270 -7.41 14.64 21.90
C SER A 270 -7.53 14.19 20.44
N MET A 271 -8.06 15.05 19.59
CA MET A 271 -8.33 14.75 18.17
C MET A 271 -8.07 15.97 17.29
N VAL A 272 -7.50 15.71 16.12
CA VAL A 272 -7.42 16.65 15.01
C VAL A 272 -8.26 16.13 13.85
N ALA A 273 -9.11 16.97 13.28
CA ALA A 273 -9.94 16.65 12.14
C ALA A 273 -9.73 17.68 11.02
N ILE A 274 -9.39 17.21 9.84
CA ILE A 274 -8.95 18.02 8.71
C ILE A 274 -9.78 17.70 7.47
N PRO A 275 -10.64 18.61 6.99
CA PRO A 275 -11.26 18.50 5.68
C PRO A 275 -10.40 19.15 4.59
N PHE A 276 -10.34 18.52 3.44
CA PHE A 276 -9.80 19.10 2.23
C PHE A 276 -10.91 19.31 1.21
N PHE A 277 -10.97 20.51 0.67
CA PHE A 277 -12.00 20.92 -0.28
C PHE A 277 -11.44 21.06 -1.71
N ASN A 278 -12.28 20.72 -2.68
CA ASN A 278 -12.09 21.04 -4.08
C ASN A 278 -13.40 21.64 -4.63
N ASN A 279 -13.36 22.92 -5.08
CA ASN A 279 -14.53 23.64 -5.57
C ASN A 279 -15.76 23.55 -4.63
N ALA A 280 -15.57 23.87 -3.35
CA ALA A 280 -16.57 23.82 -2.28
C ALA A 280 -17.14 22.42 -1.94
N LYS A 281 -16.64 21.35 -2.57
CA LYS A 281 -16.94 19.97 -2.20
C LYS A 281 -15.81 19.39 -1.34
N ILE A 282 -16.17 18.60 -0.34
CA ILE A 282 -15.18 17.84 0.43
C ILE A 282 -14.60 16.77 -0.50
N GLU A 283 -13.29 16.78 -0.63
CA GLU A 283 -12.52 15.80 -1.40
C GLU A 283 -11.94 14.72 -0.48
N ASN A 284 -11.39 15.14 0.66
CA ASN A 284 -10.84 14.21 1.64
C ASN A 284 -11.14 14.69 3.07
N ILE A 285 -11.24 13.74 3.99
CA ILE A 285 -11.27 13.98 5.43
C ILE A 285 -10.17 13.12 6.05
N VAL A 286 -9.36 13.75 6.91
CA VAL A 286 -8.38 13.08 7.74
C VAL A 286 -8.73 13.34 9.20
N ILE A 287 -8.82 12.29 9.99
CA ILE A 287 -9.02 12.39 11.44
C ILE A 287 -7.90 11.61 12.10
N THR A 288 -7.25 12.23 13.06
CA THR A 288 -6.21 11.63 13.88
C THR A 288 -6.50 11.89 15.35
N TYR A 289 -6.27 10.92 16.22
CA TYR A 289 -6.53 11.11 17.63
C TYR A 289 -5.62 10.27 18.52
N VAL A 290 -5.53 10.74 19.76
CA VAL A 290 -4.76 10.15 20.85
C VAL A 290 -5.74 9.59 21.89
N LEU A 291 -5.46 8.37 22.36
CA LEU A 291 -6.26 7.68 23.36
C LEU A 291 -5.77 8.01 24.79
N MET A 292 -6.69 8.01 25.72
CA MET A 292 -6.36 8.13 27.12
C MET A 292 -5.81 6.78 27.61
N LYS A 293 -4.57 6.76 28.09
CA LYS A 293 -3.96 5.56 28.68
C LYS A 293 -3.99 5.68 30.20
N ASP A 294 -4.24 4.57 30.91
CA ASP A 294 -4.39 4.54 32.37
C ASP A 294 -3.18 5.08 33.17
N ASN A 295 -2.01 5.20 32.53
CA ASN A 295 -0.76 5.71 33.11
C ASN A 295 -0.47 7.19 32.78
N TRP A 296 -1.47 8.00 32.74
CA TRP A 296 -1.40 9.42 32.40
C TRP A 296 -0.48 10.28 33.32
N HIS A 297 -0.02 9.75 34.43
CA HIS A 297 0.76 10.51 35.42
C HIS A 297 2.22 10.83 35.05
N SER A 298 2.79 10.22 34.01
CA SER A 298 4.22 10.36 33.70
C SER A 298 4.59 11.24 32.50
N SER A 299 3.61 11.77 31.72
CA SER A 299 3.93 12.62 30.56
C SER A 299 2.78 13.55 30.14
N VAL A 300 2.46 14.51 30.99
CA VAL A 300 1.37 15.51 30.78
C VAL A 300 1.46 16.28 29.46
N ASN A 301 2.61 16.36 28.81
CA ASN A 301 2.83 17.17 27.62
C ASN A 301 2.61 16.41 26.27
N ARG A 302 2.36 15.11 26.29
CA ARG A 302 2.31 14.28 25.06
C ARG A 302 0.92 14.05 24.49
N TYR A 303 -0.14 14.34 25.23
CA TYR A 303 -1.50 13.89 24.90
C TYR A 303 -2.45 15.00 24.44
N MET A 304 -1.97 16.21 24.31
CA MET A 304 -2.80 17.34 23.85
C MET A 304 -2.33 17.83 22.50
N LEU A 305 -3.07 17.49 21.47
CA LEU A 305 -2.94 18.12 20.15
C LEU A 305 -3.47 19.56 20.24
N ASP A 306 -2.83 20.48 19.57
CA ASP A 306 -3.15 21.90 19.56
C ASP A 306 -3.33 22.47 18.15
N GLU A 307 -3.52 23.79 18.04
CA GLU A 307 -3.66 24.49 16.76
C GLU A 307 -2.39 24.45 15.90
N ASP A 308 -1.22 24.35 16.49
CA ASP A 308 0.04 24.22 15.76
C ASP A 308 0.14 22.83 15.12
N ASP A 309 -0.32 21.80 15.82
CA ASP A 309 -0.44 20.44 15.26
C ASP A 309 -1.43 20.41 14.11
N LEU A 310 -2.62 21.04 14.26
CA LEU A 310 -3.59 21.13 13.19
C LEU A 310 -2.98 21.77 11.94
N ASN A 311 -2.31 22.90 12.09
CA ASN A 311 -1.69 23.63 10.98
C ASN A 311 -0.60 22.80 10.30
N PHE A 312 0.20 22.10 11.10
CA PHE A 312 1.29 21.27 10.59
C PHE A 312 0.75 20.00 9.90
N TYR A 313 -0.23 19.33 10.47
CA TYR A 313 -0.87 18.17 9.87
C TYR A 313 -1.60 18.52 8.58
N GLN A 314 -2.25 19.68 8.52
CA GLN A 314 -2.84 20.19 7.27
C GLN A 314 -1.80 20.34 6.17
N LEU A 315 -0.60 20.85 6.48
CA LEU A 315 0.48 20.95 5.53
C LEU A 315 0.90 19.56 5.02
N LEU A 316 1.14 18.63 5.92
CA LEU A 316 1.56 17.26 5.58
C LEU A 316 0.51 16.53 4.72
N PHE A 317 -0.74 16.51 5.16
CA PHE A 317 -1.80 15.79 4.45
C PHE A 317 -2.24 16.47 3.15
N ARG A 318 -1.98 17.76 3.00
CA ARG A 318 -2.13 18.43 1.71
C ARG A 318 -1.17 17.86 0.67
N GLU A 319 0.07 17.62 1.02
CA GLU A 319 1.05 16.98 0.13
C GLU A 319 0.65 15.53 -0.19
N VAL A 320 0.17 14.76 0.80
CA VAL A 320 -0.37 13.41 0.58
C VAL A 320 -1.53 13.43 -0.43
N ARG A 321 -2.47 14.37 -0.27
CA ARG A 321 -3.57 14.53 -1.21
C ARG A 321 -3.09 14.78 -2.64
N TYR A 322 -2.10 15.65 -2.82
CA TYR A 322 -1.52 15.91 -4.14
C TYR A 322 -0.83 14.66 -4.71
N ALA A 323 -0.10 13.94 -3.89
CA ALA A 323 0.54 12.69 -4.30
C ALA A 323 -0.48 11.63 -4.71
N LEU A 324 -1.56 11.43 -3.95
CA LEU A 324 -2.65 10.52 -4.29
C LEU A 324 -3.31 10.90 -5.63
N ASN A 325 -3.61 12.19 -5.83
CA ASN A 325 -4.21 12.67 -7.07
C ASN A 325 -3.26 12.50 -8.27
N ARG A 326 -1.96 12.66 -8.05
CA ARG A 326 -0.93 12.41 -9.05
C ARG A 326 -0.89 10.93 -9.46
N LEU A 327 -0.90 10.01 -8.49
CA LEU A 327 -0.93 8.56 -8.76
C LEU A 327 -2.19 8.16 -9.54
N ASP A 328 -3.37 8.62 -9.12
CA ASP A 328 -4.62 8.37 -9.84
C ASP A 328 -4.59 8.92 -11.29
N ALA A 329 -3.94 10.08 -11.48
CA ALA A 329 -3.79 10.64 -12.82
C ALA A 329 -2.85 9.79 -13.68
N TYR A 330 -1.74 9.30 -13.13
CA TYR A 330 -0.85 8.38 -13.84
C TYR A 330 -1.54 7.08 -14.22
N ASP A 331 -2.31 6.48 -13.33
CA ASP A 331 -3.08 5.27 -13.62
C ASP A 331 -4.08 5.49 -14.75
N LYS A 332 -4.81 6.61 -14.73
CA LYS A 332 -5.73 6.99 -15.80
C LYS A 332 -5.01 7.22 -17.14
N ILE A 333 -3.87 7.91 -17.11
CA ILE A 333 -3.06 8.12 -18.32
C ILE A 333 -2.55 6.79 -18.86
N TYR A 334 -2.07 5.90 -18.01
CA TYR A 334 -1.61 4.58 -18.40
C TYR A 334 -2.73 3.74 -19.02
N GLU A 335 -3.92 3.70 -18.38
CA GLU A 335 -5.08 3.01 -18.94
C GLU A 335 -5.51 3.61 -20.28
N MET A 336 -5.53 4.93 -20.40
CA MET A 336 -5.89 5.61 -21.64
C MET A 336 -4.88 5.33 -22.74
N ASN A 337 -3.59 5.42 -22.44
CA ASN A 337 -2.52 5.09 -23.38
C ASN A 337 -2.60 3.63 -23.84
N THR A 338 -2.88 2.71 -22.91
CA THR A 338 -3.06 1.29 -23.24
C THR A 338 -4.26 1.10 -24.18
N LYS A 339 -5.40 1.74 -23.88
CA LYS A 339 -6.58 1.70 -24.76
C LYS A 339 -6.29 2.30 -26.13
N LEU A 340 -5.62 3.44 -26.19
CA LEU A 340 -5.22 4.08 -27.45
C LEU A 340 -4.25 3.20 -28.24
N TYR A 341 -3.26 2.63 -27.56
CA TYR A 341 -2.35 1.69 -28.20
C TYR A 341 -3.08 0.48 -28.77
N MET A 342 -3.93 -0.18 -27.97
CA MET A 342 -4.73 -1.32 -28.42
C MET A 342 -5.63 -0.94 -29.60
N SER A 343 -6.30 0.22 -29.53
CA SER A 343 -7.12 0.72 -30.64
C SER A 343 -6.32 0.97 -31.93
N ALA A 344 -5.06 1.38 -31.80
CA ALA A 344 -4.18 1.62 -32.97
C ALA A 344 -3.63 0.33 -33.57
N VAL A 345 -3.47 -0.76 -32.78
CA VAL A 345 -2.82 -2.01 -33.21
C VAL A 345 -3.76 -3.19 -33.37
N THR A 346 -5.04 -3.06 -33.00
CA THR A 346 -6.05 -4.12 -33.16
C THR A 346 -7.18 -3.70 -34.10
N ASP A 347 -7.80 -4.68 -34.75
CA ASP A 347 -9.04 -4.53 -35.49
C ASP A 347 -10.22 -4.43 -34.51
N GLN A 348 -11.04 -3.39 -34.63
CA GLN A 348 -12.11 -3.08 -33.66
C GLN A 348 -13.24 -4.12 -33.67
N LEU A 349 -13.44 -4.81 -34.79
CA LEU A 349 -14.50 -5.81 -34.95
C LEU A 349 -14.08 -7.15 -34.33
N THR A 350 -12.89 -7.62 -34.69
CA THR A 350 -12.43 -8.98 -34.39
C THR A 350 -11.52 -9.09 -33.17
N GLY A 351 -10.95 -7.98 -32.71
CA GLY A 351 -9.97 -7.96 -31.63
C GLY A 351 -8.60 -8.50 -32.00
N CYS A 352 -8.42 -9.07 -33.19
CA CYS A 352 -7.11 -9.46 -33.71
C CYS A 352 -6.21 -8.26 -33.95
N TYR A 353 -4.91 -8.47 -34.13
CA TYR A 353 -4.04 -7.39 -34.60
C TYR A 353 -4.55 -6.89 -35.96
N ASN A 354 -4.51 -5.58 -36.18
CA ASN A 354 -4.66 -5.01 -37.50
C ASN A 354 -3.31 -5.03 -38.23
N ARG A 355 -3.26 -4.56 -39.46
CA ARG A 355 -2.02 -4.54 -40.28
C ARG A 355 -0.85 -3.84 -39.60
N GLU A 356 -1.09 -2.70 -38.95
CA GLU A 356 -0.06 -1.96 -38.22
C GLU A 356 0.43 -2.74 -36.99
N GLY A 357 -0.50 -3.31 -36.21
CA GLY A 357 -0.22 -4.15 -35.05
C GLY A 357 0.61 -5.40 -35.44
N PHE A 358 0.28 -6.00 -36.58
CA PHE A 358 1.04 -7.13 -37.11
C PHE A 358 2.52 -6.78 -37.33
N TYR A 359 2.82 -5.69 -38.05
CA TYR A 359 4.22 -5.31 -38.29
C TYR A 359 4.95 -4.93 -37.01
N ARG A 360 4.32 -4.24 -36.10
CA ARG A 360 4.93 -3.89 -34.79
C ARG A 360 5.26 -5.13 -33.98
N LYS A 361 4.31 -6.08 -33.91
CA LYS A 361 4.48 -7.33 -33.16
C LYS A 361 5.59 -8.19 -33.80
N LEU A 362 5.62 -8.27 -35.13
CA LEU A 362 6.64 -8.97 -35.87
C LEU A 362 8.04 -8.36 -35.63
N ASP A 363 8.19 -7.05 -35.73
CA ASP A 363 9.46 -6.36 -35.50
C ASP A 363 9.98 -6.59 -34.07
N ALA A 364 9.09 -6.52 -33.07
CA ALA A 364 9.44 -6.82 -31.67
C ALA A 364 9.92 -8.27 -31.51
N LEU A 365 9.20 -9.24 -32.08
CA LEU A 365 9.54 -10.66 -32.03
C LEU A 365 10.90 -10.94 -32.75
N LEU A 366 11.12 -10.34 -33.92
CA LEU A 366 12.38 -10.51 -34.64
C LEU A 366 13.59 -9.96 -33.87
N LYS A 367 13.42 -8.86 -33.15
CA LYS A 367 14.45 -8.31 -32.25
C LYS A 367 14.74 -9.23 -31.07
N GLU A 368 13.72 -9.82 -30.48
CA GLU A 368 13.85 -10.78 -29.39
C GLU A 368 14.62 -12.03 -29.86
N ILE A 369 14.20 -12.64 -30.95
CA ILE A 369 14.82 -13.84 -31.53
C ILE A 369 16.26 -13.59 -32.01
N ALA A 370 16.59 -12.37 -32.43
CA ALA A 370 17.94 -12.05 -32.92
C ALA A 370 19.04 -12.29 -31.89
N GLY A 371 18.69 -12.21 -30.58
CA GLY A 371 19.59 -12.46 -29.45
C GLY A 371 19.68 -13.93 -29.02
N GLU A 372 18.81 -14.80 -29.51
CA GLU A 372 18.76 -16.20 -29.10
C GLU A 372 19.76 -17.10 -29.84
N LYS A 373 20.32 -18.08 -29.11
CA LYS A 373 21.25 -19.09 -29.70
C LYS A 373 20.52 -20.05 -30.62
N ARG A 374 19.26 -20.38 -30.33
CA ARG A 374 18.42 -21.26 -31.15
C ARG A 374 17.28 -20.40 -31.72
N LYS A 375 17.22 -20.34 -33.05
CA LYS A 375 16.22 -19.57 -33.78
C LYS A 375 14.99 -20.43 -34.05
N PRO A 376 13.80 -20.02 -33.64
CA PRO A 376 12.59 -20.72 -34.02
C PRO A 376 12.35 -20.64 -35.52
N LYS A 377 11.58 -21.57 -36.05
CA LYS A 377 11.09 -21.51 -37.42
C LYS A 377 9.90 -20.56 -37.46
N LEU A 378 9.84 -19.74 -38.48
CA LEU A 378 8.80 -18.74 -38.70
C LEU A 378 7.94 -19.17 -39.89
N GLY A 379 6.63 -19.03 -39.76
CA GLY A 379 5.68 -19.30 -40.82
C GLY A 379 4.52 -18.34 -40.81
N VAL A 380 3.93 -18.16 -41.98
CA VAL A 380 2.77 -17.31 -42.20
C VAL A 380 1.74 -18.11 -42.97
N MET A 381 0.49 -18.13 -42.45
CA MET A 381 -0.67 -18.56 -43.22
C MET A 381 -1.45 -17.30 -43.62
N PHE A 382 -1.65 -17.14 -44.91
CA PHE A 382 -2.53 -16.11 -45.46
C PHE A 382 -3.87 -16.76 -45.81
N ILE A 383 -4.95 -16.23 -45.22
CA ILE A 383 -6.28 -16.81 -45.30
C ILE A 383 -7.22 -15.75 -45.84
N ASP A 384 -8.01 -16.12 -46.83
CA ASP A 384 -9.09 -15.30 -47.40
C ASP A 384 -10.39 -16.05 -47.28
N LEU A 385 -11.48 -15.36 -46.91
CA LEU A 385 -12.78 -15.98 -46.74
C LEU A 385 -13.55 -16.01 -48.06
N ASP A 386 -13.60 -17.17 -48.71
CA ASP A 386 -14.29 -17.35 -49.98
C ASP A 386 -15.74 -16.88 -49.96
N ASN A 387 -16.09 -16.12 -51.01
CA ASN A 387 -17.44 -15.61 -51.20
C ASN A 387 -18.00 -14.71 -50.05
N PHE A 388 -17.13 -14.14 -49.21
CA PHE A 388 -17.59 -13.30 -48.06
C PHE A 388 -18.53 -12.17 -48.51
N LYS A 389 -18.28 -11.54 -49.65
CA LYS A 389 -19.14 -10.52 -50.19
C LYS A 389 -20.57 -11.07 -50.46
N HIS A 390 -20.69 -12.30 -50.94
CA HIS A 390 -22.00 -12.92 -51.17
C HIS A 390 -22.77 -13.10 -49.84
N TYR A 391 -22.09 -13.44 -48.77
CA TYR A 391 -22.72 -13.53 -47.45
C TYR A 391 -23.25 -12.17 -46.98
N ASN A 392 -22.46 -11.11 -47.11
CA ASN A 392 -22.90 -9.76 -46.83
C ASN A 392 -24.10 -9.32 -47.65
N ASP A 393 -24.07 -9.59 -48.96
CA ASP A 393 -25.15 -9.19 -49.89
C ASP A 393 -26.45 -9.99 -49.65
N THR A 394 -26.33 -11.24 -49.15
CA THR A 394 -27.49 -12.13 -48.92
C THR A 394 -28.08 -11.97 -47.53
N TYR A 395 -27.24 -11.88 -46.49
CA TYR A 395 -27.67 -11.94 -45.08
C TYR A 395 -27.47 -10.64 -44.32
N GLY A 396 -26.85 -9.64 -44.98
CA GLY A 396 -26.54 -8.34 -44.37
C GLY A 396 -25.19 -8.30 -43.66
N HIS A 397 -24.71 -7.08 -43.46
CA HIS A 397 -23.37 -6.83 -42.86
C HIS A 397 -23.25 -7.34 -41.41
N ASP A 398 -24.34 -7.34 -40.63
CA ASP A 398 -24.33 -7.85 -39.25
C ASP A 398 -23.95 -9.33 -39.19
N VAL A 399 -24.36 -10.11 -40.18
CA VAL A 399 -24.03 -11.53 -40.32
C VAL A 399 -22.57 -11.69 -40.76
N GLY A 400 -22.14 -10.88 -41.73
CA GLY A 400 -20.71 -10.85 -42.13
C GLY A 400 -19.80 -10.50 -40.96
N ASP A 401 -20.17 -9.50 -40.19
CA ASP A 401 -19.41 -9.13 -38.98
C ASP A 401 -19.32 -10.28 -37.96
N PHE A 402 -20.45 -11.00 -37.76
CA PHE A 402 -20.46 -12.18 -36.89
C PHE A 402 -19.55 -13.30 -37.42
N VAL A 403 -19.57 -13.56 -38.75
CA VAL A 403 -18.65 -14.54 -39.38
C VAL A 403 -17.20 -14.15 -39.12
N LEU A 404 -16.85 -12.89 -39.37
CA LEU A 404 -15.48 -12.40 -39.11
C LEU A 404 -15.03 -12.57 -37.68
N ILE A 405 -15.89 -12.28 -36.70
CA ILE A 405 -15.60 -12.48 -35.27
C ILE A 405 -15.34 -13.95 -34.98
N LYS A 406 -16.23 -14.85 -35.46
CA LYS A 406 -16.08 -16.29 -35.22
C LYS A 406 -14.84 -16.87 -35.87
N MET A 407 -14.48 -16.44 -37.08
CA MET A 407 -13.26 -16.85 -37.72
C MET A 407 -12.03 -16.39 -36.96
N ALA A 408 -12.03 -15.14 -36.49
CA ALA A 408 -10.96 -14.61 -35.63
C ALA A 408 -10.79 -15.41 -34.34
N ASP A 409 -11.90 -15.83 -33.71
CA ASP A 409 -11.87 -16.68 -32.49
C ASP A 409 -11.22 -18.03 -32.79
N ILE A 410 -11.65 -18.70 -33.89
CA ILE A 410 -11.08 -19.98 -34.32
C ILE A 410 -9.57 -19.87 -34.60
N PHE A 411 -9.17 -18.85 -35.36
CA PHE A 411 -7.76 -18.64 -35.69
C PHE A 411 -6.93 -18.35 -34.45
N THR A 412 -7.47 -17.58 -33.50
CA THR A 412 -6.79 -17.26 -32.24
C THR A 412 -6.66 -18.50 -31.34
N GLU A 413 -7.72 -19.32 -31.25
CA GLU A 413 -7.70 -20.58 -30.49
C GLU A 413 -6.65 -21.54 -31.06
N VAL A 414 -6.65 -21.76 -32.36
CA VAL A 414 -5.70 -22.67 -33.02
C VAL A 414 -4.26 -22.12 -32.99
N CYS A 415 -4.11 -20.81 -33.18
CA CYS A 415 -2.80 -20.15 -33.07
C CYS A 415 -2.18 -20.37 -31.70
N GLY A 416 -2.94 -20.16 -30.64
CA GLY A 416 -2.50 -20.33 -29.25
C GLY A 416 -1.30 -19.45 -28.89
N LYS A 417 -0.35 -20.03 -28.14
CA LYS A 417 0.87 -19.33 -27.69
C LYS A 417 1.99 -19.30 -28.73
N ASP A 418 1.84 -20.08 -29.81
CA ASP A 418 2.90 -20.28 -30.83
C ASP A 418 2.89 -19.17 -31.89
N GLY A 419 2.05 -18.14 -31.73
CA GLY A 419 1.96 -17.08 -32.75
C GLY A 419 0.96 -15.99 -32.40
N PHE A 420 0.50 -15.32 -33.44
CA PHE A 420 -0.55 -14.28 -33.32
C PHE A 420 -1.32 -14.13 -34.64
N VAL A 421 -2.54 -13.62 -34.52
CA VAL A 421 -3.50 -13.48 -35.62
C VAL A 421 -3.67 -12.00 -35.95
N CYS A 422 -3.77 -11.71 -37.25
CA CYS A 422 -4.01 -10.38 -37.79
C CYS A 422 -5.16 -10.43 -38.79
N ARG A 423 -6.11 -9.50 -38.67
CA ARG A 423 -6.99 -9.18 -39.77
C ARG A 423 -6.31 -8.14 -40.66
N TYR A 424 -5.86 -8.60 -41.84
CA TYR A 424 -5.01 -7.81 -42.74
C TYR A 424 -5.80 -6.79 -43.55
N GLY A 425 -7.02 -7.16 -43.95
CA GLY A 425 -7.96 -6.30 -44.66
C GLY A 425 -9.32 -7.02 -44.71
N GLY A 426 -10.42 -6.37 -45.00
CA GLY A 426 -11.75 -6.94 -45.25
C GLY A 426 -12.04 -8.30 -44.60
N ASP A 427 -11.90 -9.33 -45.44
CA ASP A 427 -12.05 -10.76 -45.17
C ASP A 427 -10.73 -11.53 -45.11
N GLU A 428 -9.60 -10.80 -45.21
CA GLU A 428 -8.26 -11.37 -45.22
C GLU A 428 -7.65 -11.45 -43.82
N PHE A 429 -7.13 -12.62 -43.45
CA PHE A 429 -6.44 -12.87 -42.19
C PHE A 429 -5.01 -13.39 -42.42
N LEU A 430 -4.12 -13.02 -41.48
CA LEU A 430 -2.76 -13.54 -41.39
C LEU A 430 -2.59 -14.23 -40.03
N ILE A 431 -2.13 -15.49 -40.04
CA ILE A 431 -1.69 -16.18 -38.86
C ILE A 431 -0.18 -16.29 -38.93
N PHE A 432 0.52 -15.66 -38.00
CA PHE A 432 1.95 -15.75 -37.86
C PHE A 432 2.31 -16.74 -36.77
N LEU A 433 3.13 -17.74 -37.08
CA LEU A 433 3.56 -18.77 -36.16
C LEU A 433 5.08 -18.78 -36.02
N TYR A 434 5.54 -19.04 -34.81
CA TYR A 434 6.95 -19.25 -34.50
C TYR A 434 7.08 -20.47 -33.57
N THR A 435 7.82 -21.49 -34.03
CA THR A 435 7.95 -22.76 -33.34
C THR A 435 9.24 -23.43 -33.71
N ASP A 436 9.71 -24.37 -32.90
CA ASP A 436 10.87 -25.21 -33.18
C ASP A 436 10.54 -26.37 -34.14
N ASP A 437 9.26 -26.72 -34.25
CA ASP A 437 8.79 -27.81 -35.09
C ASP A 437 8.04 -27.34 -36.33
N ARG A 438 8.47 -27.82 -37.48
CA ARG A 438 7.88 -27.43 -38.79
C ARG A 438 6.51 -28.08 -39.01
N ASP A 439 6.28 -29.26 -38.45
CA ASP A 439 5.04 -30.01 -38.69
C ASP A 439 3.83 -29.35 -37.99
N ILE A 440 4.05 -28.56 -36.95
CA ILE A 440 3.03 -27.75 -36.27
C ILE A 440 2.29 -26.80 -37.23
N PHE A 441 2.98 -26.26 -38.22
CA PHE A 441 2.32 -25.38 -39.23
C PHE A 441 1.21 -26.13 -39.97
N LYS A 442 1.51 -27.35 -40.39
CA LYS A 442 0.54 -28.19 -41.10
C LYS A 442 -0.58 -28.65 -40.21
N GLU A 443 -0.26 -29.11 -39.00
CA GLU A 443 -1.19 -29.54 -38.02
C GLU A 443 -2.22 -28.42 -37.66
N LYS A 444 -1.74 -27.21 -37.45
CA LYS A 444 -2.62 -26.06 -37.16
C LYS A 444 -3.48 -25.69 -38.38
N ALA A 445 -2.98 -25.74 -39.57
CA ALA A 445 -3.77 -25.53 -40.78
C ALA A 445 -4.89 -26.60 -40.91
N GLU A 446 -4.55 -27.87 -40.76
CA GLU A 446 -5.52 -28.97 -40.78
C GLU A 446 -6.54 -28.83 -39.69
N ARG A 447 -6.12 -28.37 -38.51
CA ARG A 447 -7.07 -28.14 -37.35
C ARG A 447 -8.08 -27.03 -37.62
N ILE A 448 -7.67 -25.94 -38.28
CA ILE A 448 -8.57 -24.87 -38.74
C ILE A 448 -9.65 -25.45 -39.66
N TYR A 449 -9.26 -26.19 -40.68
CA TYR A 449 -10.20 -26.84 -41.61
C TYR A 449 -11.14 -27.78 -40.90
N GLN A 450 -10.66 -28.60 -39.96
CA GLN A 450 -11.48 -29.52 -39.20
C GLN A 450 -12.56 -28.78 -38.37
N ILE A 451 -12.16 -27.71 -37.64
CA ILE A 451 -13.12 -26.92 -36.80
C ILE A 451 -14.21 -26.32 -37.68
N ILE A 452 -13.83 -25.79 -38.83
CA ILE A 452 -14.77 -25.17 -39.77
C ILE A 452 -15.72 -26.21 -40.37
N ASP A 453 -15.20 -27.40 -40.75
CA ASP A 453 -15.99 -28.48 -41.36
C ASP A 453 -16.92 -29.16 -40.32
N GLU A 454 -16.51 -29.27 -39.08
CA GLU A 454 -17.30 -29.80 -37.95
C GLU A 454 -18.34 -28.77 -37.44
N ALA A 455 -18.31 -27.53 -37.89
CA ALA A 455 -19.10 -26.41 -37.34
C ALA A 455 -20.55 -26.38 -37.80
N ASP A 456 -21.29 -27.48 -37.68
CA ASP A 456 -22.77 -27.43 -37.72
C ASP A 456 -23.32 -26.45 -36.66
N GLY A 457 -22.61 -26.27 -35.52
CA GLY A 457 -22.92 -25.28 -34.50
C GLY A 457 -22.81 -23.83 -34.95
N PHE A 458 -21.88 -23.51 -35.86
CA PHE A 458 -21.69 -22.17 -36.41
C PHE A 458 -22.88 -21.71 -37.25
N SER A 459 -23.36 -22.58 -38.14
CA SER A 459 -24.60 -22.34 -38.89
C SER A 459 -25.81 -22.26 -37.99
N ALA A 460 -25.87 -23.03 -36.90
CA ALA A 460 -26.95 -23.01 -35.94
C ALA A 460 -26.96 -21.68 -35.12
N GLU A 461 -25.80 -21.21 -34.65
CA GLU A 461 -25.72 -19.92 -33.95
C GLU A 461 -26.17 -18.73 -34.82
N ILE A 462 -25.77 -18.71 -36.11
CA ILE A 462 -26.20 -17.68 -37.03
C ILE A 462 -27.71 -17.80 -37.28
N SER A 463 -28.22 -19.01 -37.48
CA SER A 463 -29.66 -19.25 -37.70
C SER A 463 -30.47 -18.80 -36.50
N GLU A 464 -30.06 -19.05 -35.29
CA GLU A 464 -30.69 -18.57 -34.05
C GLU A 464 -30.70 -17.04 -33.99
N LYS A 465 -29.55 -16.40 -34.28
CA LYS A 465 -29.43 -14.94 -34.27
C LYS A 465 -30.27 -14.24 -35.34
N LEU A 466 -30.41 -14.84 -36.51
CA LEU A 466 -31.19 -14.33 -37.63
C LEU A 466 -32.69 -14.66 -37.55
N GLY A 467 -33.09 -15.64 -36.74
CA GLY A 467 -34.43 -16.20 -36.77
C GLY A 467 -34.78 -16.86 -38.12
N GLN A 468 -33.78 -17.22 -38.92
CA GLN A 468 -33.91 -17.85 -40.25
C GLN A 468 -32.88 -18.96 -40.39
N SER A 469 -33.15 -19.97 -41.22
CA SER A 469 -32.16 -21.02 -41.48
C SER A 469 -30.96 -20.47 -42.27
N PHE A 470 -29.81 -20.59 -41.72
CA PHE A 470 -28.53 -20.25 -42.33
C PHE A 470 -27.74 -21.53 -42.55
N SER A 471 -27.11 -21.67 -43.71
CA SER A 471 -26.19 -22.77 -43.99
C SER A 471 -24.96 -22.24 -44.71
N ILE A 472 -23.79 -22.66 -44.23
CA ILE A 472 -22.54 -22.40 -44.91
C ILE A 472 -22.51 -23.33 -46.13
N ASP A 473 -22.27 -22.77 -47.33
CA ASP A 473 -22.08 -23.57 -48.51
C ASP A 473 -20.74 -24.30 -48.45
N LYS A 474 -20.79 -25.61 -48.16
CA LYS A 474 -19.57 -26.45 -48.00
C LYS A 474 -18.73 -26.58 -49.26
N GLN A 475 -19.19 -26.13 -50.42
CA GLN A 475 -18.43 -26.15 -51.67
C GLN A 475 -17.50 -24.94 -51.81
N HIS A 476 -17.64 -23.93 -50.94
CA HIS A 476 -16.88 -22.68 -51.00
C HIS A 476 -16.35 -22.33 -49.59
N GLN A 477 -15.70 -23.27 -48.96
CA GLN A 477 -15.02 -23.06 -47.67
C GLN A 477 -13.58 -22.60 -47.91
N ILE A 478 -13.17 -21.57 -47.16
CA ILE A 478 -11.85 -20.98 -46.95
C ILE A 478 -10.73 -21.53 -47.82
#